data_fb54edee990d015726e7a250dd44dde6
#
_entry.id   fb54edee990d015726e7a250dd44dde6
#
_cell.length_a   1.000
_cell.length_b   1.000
_cell.length_c   1.000
_cell.angle_alpha   90.00
_cell.angle_beta   90.00
_cell.angle_gamma   90.00
#
_symmetry.space_group_name_H-M   'P 1'
#
loop_
_entity.id
_entity.type
_entity.pdbx_description
1 polymer ?
#
loop_
_entity_poly.entity_id
_entity_poly.type
_entity_poly.pdbx_seq_one_letter_code
_entity_poly.pdbx_strand_id
1 'polypeptide(L)'
;MTKTIYAIFLALTVLLVFSCRKDKFNTSSDFQLEFSRDTILFDTVFTTLGSATQVFKIYNPDQNNSVEVDYFSLKNGSNSKFRINVDGEPGVRVENVTIAPEDSVFVFVEVTLDGNDEALPFVVEEELVVNSNGSEQEVKLIAWGQNAIFHTGSTINVNLDGDIEFNGYLECDEVWNNELPHVIFGTVGVPPGCCLTINSGTQIYVHSGGGILVNNGCIESNGQLGNEVVFQGDRLEAEYGDLPGQWGVELEIVADLGIGPEIVTLSRGGLWLSSPQPSYLEHTIIKNGIIGLQVDSTGELSGQTVSLRNCQIYNHSAIGVLGQGATMTGYNNLFANCGQSAAAFQYGGEYIFDHCTFANYWSQGARQAPSFFLNNYYETSGNVIVERSLLETRFRNCAFYGDNANLADYSELIVDVLDPETEQYVFQNCLVDTEQDISDPLKFINLINQQNASFLDPSVYDFRPTQNSPLREEALPLGGALAVDLAGESRFTGSAPDIGCLQYVPD
;
A
#
# COMPACT_ATOMS: atom_id res chain seq x y z
N MET A 1 23.66 57.31 -37.52
CA MET A 1 23.34 56.22 -36.58
C MET A 1 21.82 55.92 -36.45
N THR A 2 20.93 56.90 -36.24
CA THR A 2 19.48 56.72 -36.07
C THR A 2 18.80 56.10 -37.30
N LYS A 3 19.15 56.51 -38.53
CA LYS A 3 18.51 55.94 -39.75
C LYS A 3 18.88 54.48 -39.98
N THR A 4 20.07 54.04 -39.56
CA THR A 4 20.51 52.67 -39.69
C THR A 4 19.77 51.75 -38.66
N ILE A 5 19.50 52.28 -37.47
CA ILE A 5 18.73 51.54 -36.43
C ILE A 5 17.27 51.33 -36.86
N TYR A 6 16.65 52.37 -37.47
CA TYR A 6 15.28 52.23 -38.01
C TYR A 6 15.21 51.25 -39.17
N ALA A 7 16.21 51.19 -40.04
CA ALA A 7 16.27 50.23 -41.14
C ALA A 7 16.41 48.76 -40.64
N ILE A 8 17.24 48.58 -39.59
CA ILE A 8 17.41 47.26 -38.96
C ILE A 8 16.14 46.83 -38.23
N PHE A 9 15.48 47.74 -37.52
CA PHE A 9 14.22 47.45 -36.82
C PHE A 9 13.09 47.15 -37.82
N LEU A 10 13.01 47.89 -38.94
CA LEU A 10 12.02 47.61 -40.01
C LEU A 10 12.30 46.28 -40.69
N ALA A 11 13.56 45.91 -40.93
CA ALA A 11 13.95 44.63 -41.52
C ALA A 11 13.64 43.46 -40.55
N LEU A 12 13.85 43.66 -39.24
CA LEU A 12 13.52 42.67 -38.22
C LEU A 12 12.01 42.49 -38.08
N THR A 13 11.22 43.58 -38.18
CA THR A 13 9.75 43.52 -38.13
C THR A 13 9.18 42.85 -39.38
N VAL A 14 9.76 43.05 -40.55
CA VAL A 14 9.34 42.36 -41.80
C VAL A 14 9.67 40.88 -41.74
N LEU A 15 10.77 40.46 -41.13
CA LEU A 15 11.12 39.06 -40.91
C LEU A 15 10.14 38.34 -39.97
N LEU A 16 9.55 39.04 -39.00
CA LEU A 16 8.58 38.48 -38.09
C LEU A 16 7.18 38.27 -38.72
N VAL A 17 6.85 38.94 -39.81
CA VAL A 17 5.55 38.86 -40.47
C VAL A 17 5.47 37.67 -41.48
N PHE A 18 6.59 37.08 -41.88
CA PHE A 18 6.64 35.93 -42.78
C PHE A 18 6.65 34.56 -42.10
N SER A 19 6.42 34.51 -40.78
CA SER A 19 6.38 33.24 -40.01
C SER A 19 5.01 32.57 -39.99
N CYS A 20 4.06 32.99 -40.79
CA CYS A 20 2.81 32.26 -40.94
C CYS A 20 3.04 31.13 -41.97
N ARG A 21 3.50 29.98 -41.50
CA ARG A 21 3.47 28.73 -42.28
C ARG A 21 2.01 28.35 -42.49
N LYS A 22 1.51 28.31 -43.72
CA LYS A 22 0.25 27.60 -44.00
C LYS A 22 0.48 26.13 -43.72
N ASP A 23 -0.28 25.58 -42.81
CA ASP A 23 -0.28 24.14 -42.56
C ASP A 23 -0.60 23.42 -43.87
N LYS A 24 0.28 22.53 -44.26
CA LYS A 24 0.04 21.61 -45.35
C LYS A 24 -0.46 20.31 -44.76
N PHE A 25 -1.54 19.80 -45.29
CA PHE A 25 -2.11 18.55 -44.84
C PHE A 25 -1.68 17.41 -45.78
N ASN A 26 -1.35 16.25 -45.22
CA ASN A 26 -1.26 15.00 -45.94
C ASN A 26 -2.68 14.52 -46.20
N THR A 27 -3.02 14.28 -47.47
CA THR A 27 -4.35 13.85 -47.90
C THR A 27 -4.33 12.46 -48.60
N SER A 28 -3.21 11.73 -48.46
CA SER A 28 -3.09 10.40 -49.05
C SER A 28 -3.90 9.38 -48.25
N SER A 29 -4.74 8.60 -48.93
CA SER A 29 -5.46 7.49 -48.32
C SER A 29 -4.56 6.31 -47.92
N ASP A 30 -3.32 6.27 -48.44
CA ASP A 30 -2.34 5.23 -48.08
C ASP A 30 -1.50 5.64 -46.85
N PHE A 31 -1.72 6.84 -46.33
CA PHE A 31 -1.03 7.31 -45.12
C PHE A 31 -1.51 6.58 -43.88
N GLN A 32 -0.56 6.13 -43.07
CA GLN A 32 -0.84 5.44 -41.82
C GLN A 32 -0.29 6.24 -40.63
N LEU A 33 -1.09 6.36 -39.57
CA LEU A 33 -0.65 6.85 -38.28
C LEU A 33 0.12 5.76 -37.56
N GLU A 34 1.03 6.15 -36.67
CA GLU A 34 1.74 5.21 -35.80
C GLU A 34 1.14 5.25 -34.37
N PHE A 35 0.99 4.08 -33.77
CA PHE A 35 0.42 3.93 -32.44
C PHE A 35 1.49 3.47 -31.46
N SER A 36 1.56 4.08 -30.27
CA SER A 36 2.47 3.60 -29.22
C SER A 36 2.09 2.21 -28.69
N ARG A 37 0.81 1.83 -28.83
CA ARG A 37 0.26 0.51 -28.50
C ARG A 37 -0.87 0.19 -29.46
N ASP A 38 -0.99 -1.06 -29.91
CA ASP A 38 -2.07 -1.56 -30.74
C ASP A 38 -3.22 -2.18 -29.92
N THR A 39 -2.95 -2.43 -28.64
CA THR A 39 -3.89 -3.01 -27.69
C THR A 39 -3.71 -2.32 -26.35
N ILE A 40 -4.82 -1.88 -25.76
CA ILE A 40 -4.90 -1.32 -24.42
C ILE A 40 -5.58 -2.35 -23.53
N LEU A 41 -4.83 -2.83 -22.55
CA LEU A 41 -5.30 -3.80 -21.56
C LEU A 41 -5.66 -3.07 -20.27
N PHE A 42 -6.85 -3.30 -19.80
CA PHE A 42 -7.25 -2.98 -18.43
C PHE A 42 -7.18 -4.27 -17.64
N ASP A 43 -6.46 -4.24 -16.54
CA ASP A 43 -6.43 -5.36 -15.61
C ASP A 43 -7.83 -5.53 -14.95
N THR A 44 -7.93 -6.31 -13.90
CA THR A 44 -9.20 -6.56 -13.24
C THR A 44 -9.90 -5.25 -12.85
N VAL A 45 -11.06 -4.99 -13.44
CA VAL A 45 -11.93 -3.85 -13.16
C VAL A 45 -13.13 -4.35 -12.39
N PHE A 46 -13.32 -3.87 -11.19
CA PHE A 46 -14.52 -4.21 -10.41
C PHE A 46 -15.76 -3.56 -11.04
N THR A 47 -16.84 -4.33 -11.11
CA THR A 47 -18.09 -3.82 -11.66
C THR A 47 -18.60 -2.61 -10.89
N THR A 48 -19.26 -1.68 -11.58
CA THR A 48 -19.76 -0.39 -11.07
C THR A 48 -18.70 0.65 -10.71
N LEU A 49 -17.42 0.30 -10.82
CA LEU A 49 -16.30 1.22 -10.66
C LEU A 49 -15.75 1.65 -12.01
N GLY A 50 -15.31 2.90 -12.09
CA GLY A 50 -14.45 3.33 -13.19
C GLY A 50 -13.05 2.75 -13.02
N SER A 51 -12.45 2.29 -14.12
CA SER A 51 -11.04 1.89 -14.11
C SER A 51 -10.12 3.08 -13.89
N ALA A 52 -8.85 2.81 -13.59
CA ALA A 52 -7.82 3.79 -13.84
C ALA A 52 -7.75 4.14 -15.32
N THR A 53 -7.46 5.41 -15.61
CA THR A 53 -7.33 5.90 -16.98
C THR A 53 -6.05 5.36 -17.59
N GLN A 54 -6.17 4.61 -18.70
CA GLN A 54 -5.04 4.20 -19.51
C GLN A 54 -4.72 5.27 -20.55
N VAL A 55 -3.45 5.44 -20.88
CA VAL A 55 -3.00 6.44 -21.83
C VAL A 55 -2.12 5.80 -22.92
N PHE A 56 -2.33 6.24 -24.16
CA PHE A 56 -1.44 5.92 -25.27
C PHE A 56 -1.32 7.12 -26.21
N LYS A 57 -0.38 7.05 -27.15
CA LYS A 57 -0.14 8.12 -28.12
C LYS A 57 -0.36 7.65 -29.53
N ILE A 58 -0.83 8.57 -30.36
CA ILE A 58 -0.94 8.40 -31.78
C ILE A 58 -0.06 9.47 -32.45
N TYR A 59 0.85 9.02 -33.31
CA TYR A 59 1.87 9.85 -33.93
C TYR A 59 1.55 10.10 -35.40
N ASN A 60 1.89 11.31 -35.85
CA ASN A 60 2.00 11.66 -37.24
C ASN A 60 3.46 11.48 -37.70
N PRO A 61 3.82 10.41 -38.42
CA PRO A 61 5.19 10.20 -38.90
C PRO A 61 5.59 11.08 -40.10
N ASP A 62 4.67 11.90 -40.65
CA ASP A 62 5.00 12.81 -41.76
C ASP A 62 5.87 13.96 -41.25
N GLN A 63 7.04 14.15 -41.85
CA GLN A 63 8.00 15.17 -41.47
C GLN A 63 7.62 16.60 -41.87
N ASN A 64 6.68 16.75 -42.83
CA ASN A 64 6.42 18.04 -43.46
C ASN A 64 4.97 18.47 -43.44
N ASN A 65 4.04 17.53 -43.27
CA ASN A 65 2.61 17.80 -43.37
C ASN A 65 1.88 17.39 -42.12
N SER A 66 0.96 18.22 -41.68
CA SER A 66 -0.03 17.86 -40.65
C SER A 66 -0.98 16.78 -41.19
N VAL A 67 -1.57 16.00 -40.34
CA VAL A 67 -2.66 15.09 -40.67
C VAL A 67 -3.92 15.51 -39.93
N GLU A 68 -5.04 15.50 -40.57
CA GLU A 68 -6.34 15.64 -39.94
C GLU A 68 -6.90 14.23 -39.72
N VAL A 69 -7.19 13.92 -38.47
CA VAL A 69 -7.91 12.70 -38.09
C VAL A 69 -9.38 13.06 -38.11
N ASP A 70 -10.11 12.46 -39.06
CA ASP A 70 -11.53 12.76 -39.29
C ASP A 70 -12.35 12.43 -38.04
N TYR A 71 -12.06 11.28 -37.43
CA TYR A 71 -12.65 10.88 -36.16
C TYR A 71 -11.89 9.78 -35.43
N PHE A 72 -12.03 9.80 -34.10
CA PHE A 72 -11.83 8.71 -33.17
C PHE A 72 -13.21 8.23 -32.72
N SER A 73 -13.51 6.96 -32.83
CA SER A 73 -14.84 6.46 -32.44
C SER A 73 -14.77 5.06 -31.85
N LEU A 74 -15.40 4.90 -30.68
CA LEU A 74 -15.66 3.57 -30.13
C LEU A 74 -16.70 2.87 -31.01
N LYS A 75 -16.44 1.62 -31.38
CA LYS A 75 -17.24 0.86 -32.35
C LYS A 75 -18.69 0.64 -31.88
N ASN A 76 -18.87 0.41 -30.55
CA ASN A 76 -20.19 0.26 -29.93
C ASN A 76 -20.89 1.62 -29.64
N GLY A 77 -20.25 2.75 -29.94
CA GLY A 77 -20.79 4.10 -29.78
C GLY A 77 -21.28 4.35 -28.34
N SER A 78 -22.53 4.83 -28.20
CA SER A 78 -23.13 5.16 -26.90
C SER A 78 -23.33 3.93 -25.99
N ASN A 79 -23.32 2.71 -26.53
CA ASN A 79 -23.45 1.48 -25.73
C ASN A 79 -22.10 0.97 -25.23
N SER A 80 -20.99 1.59 -25.63
CA SER A 80 -19.67 1.21 -25.18
C SER A 80 -19.55 1.41 -23.66
N LYS A 81 -18.88 0.46 -23.02
CA LYS A 81 -18.47 0.55 -21.62
C LYS A 81 -17.23 1.44 -21.43
N PHE A 82 -16.54 1.72 -22.54
CA PHE A 82 -15.36 2.57 -22.55
C PHE A 82 -15.73 4.02 -22.83
N ARG A 83 -14.85 4.93 -22.40
CA ARG A 83 -14.87 6.36 -22.72
C ARG A 83 -13.48 6.77 -23.14
N ILE A 84 -13.40 7.68 -24.09
CA ILE A 84 -12.14 8.24 -24.56
C ILE A 84 -12.09 9.74 -24.28
N ASN A 85 -10.87 10.25 -24.10
CA ASN A 85 -10.59 11.67 -24.15
C ASN A 85 -9.39 11.85 -25.08
N VAL A 86 -9.59 12.57 -26.17
CA VAL A 86 -8.57 12.82 -27.20
C VAL A 86 -8.25 14.30 -27.20
N ASP A 87 -7.01 14.65 -26.92
CA ASP A 87 -6.54 16.05 -26.89
C ASP A 87 -7.38 16.97 -26.00
N GLY A 88 -7.91 16.42 -24.89
CA GLY A 88 -8.75 17.15 -23.93
C GLY A 88 -10.26 17.12 -24.23
N GLU A 89 -10.69 16.50 -25.34
CA GLU A 89 -12.11 16.34 -25.68
C GLU A 89 -12.61 14.95 -25.26
N PRO A 90 -13.54 14.85 -24.27
CA PRO A 90 -14.08 13.58 -23.83
C PRO A 90 -15.29 13.15 -24.66
N GLY A 91 -15.45 11.82 -24.86
CA GLY A 91 -16.64 11.29 -25.53
C GLY A 91 -16.55 9.82 -25.87
N VAL A 92 -17.48 9.36 -26.68
CA VAL A 92 -17.43 8.06 -27.39
C VAL A 92 -17.00 8.25 -28.84
N ARG A 93 -16.99 9.51 -29.29
CA ARG A 93 -16.53 9.94 -30.59
C ARG A 93 -15.98 11.36 -30.49
N VAL A 94 -14.79 11.59 -31.04
CA VAL A 94 -14.12 12.89 -31.15
C VAL A 94 -13.75 13.09 -32.61
N GLU A 95 -13.94 14.28 -33.16
CA GLU A 95 -13.78 14.57 -34.59
C GLU A 95 -12.81 15.73 -34.83
N ASN A 96 -12.22 15.77 -36.04
CA ASN A 96 -11.41 16.86 -36.56
C ASN A 96 -10.19 17.22 -35.71
N VAL A 97 -9.44 16.22 -35.31
CA VAL A 97 -8.18 16.40 -34.53
C VAL A 97 -7.01 16.53 -35.49
N THR A 98 -6.26 17.64 -35.40
CA THR A 98 -5.08 17.86 -36.20
C THR A 98 -3.82 17.47 -35.45
N ILE A 99 -2.99 16.61 -36.09
CA ILE A 99 -1.67 16.25 -35.54
C ILE A 99 -0.59 16.89 -36.44
N ALA A 100 0.24 17.76 -35.84
CA ALA A 100 1.32 18.45 -36.53
C ALA A 100 2.39 17.47 -37.05
N PRO A 101 3.27 17.88 -38.01
CA PRO A 101 4.36 17.03 -38.50
C PRO A 101 5.27 16.57 -37.36
N GLU A 102 5.60 15.28 -37.31
CA GLU A 102 6.45 14.64 -36.29
C GLU A 102 5.92 14.80 -34.83
N ASP A 103 4.63 15.11 -34.66
CA ASP A 103 3.98 15.31 -33.37
C ASP A 103 3.03 14.16 -33.04
N SER A 104 2.43 14.19 -31.86
CA SER A 104 1.53 13.16 -31.37
C SER A 104 0.37 13.74 -30.55
N VAL A 105 -0.72 13.01 -30.50
CA VAL A 105 -1.86 13.29 -29.62
C VAL A 105 -1.96 12.21 -28.54
N PHE A 106 -2.33 12.62 -27.33
CA PHE A 106 -2.66 11.70 -26.26
C PHE A 106 -4.10 11.24 -26.35
N VAL A 107 -4.29 9.94 -26.20
CA VAL A 107 -5.61 9.33 -26.05
C VAL A 107 -5.67 8.69 -24.66
N PHE A 108 -6.60 9.18 -23.87
CA PHE A 108 -6.93 8.63 -22.56
C PHE A 108 -8.16 7.76 -22.72
N VAL A 109 -8.13 6.58 -22.10
CA VAL A 109 -9.22 5.61 -22.15
C VAL A 109 -9.56 5.18 -20.72
N GLU A 110 -10.83 5.12 -20.40
CA GLU A 110 -11.36 4.57 -19.17
C GLU A 110 -12.50 3.59 -19.47
N VAL A 111 -12.78 2.68 -18.56
CA VAL A 111 -13.87 1.72 -18.67
C VAL A 111 -14.67 1.66 -17.39
N THR A 112 -16.00 1.55 -17.52
CA THR A 112 -16.92 1.28 -16.41
C THR A 112 -17.78 0.08 -16.78
N LEU A 113 -17.73 -0.96 -15.97
CA LEU A 113 -18.43 -2.22 -16.22
C LEU A 113 -19.67 -2.31 -15.35
N ASP A 114 -20.78 -2.79 -15.92
CA ASP A 114 -21.97 -3.12 -15.13
C ASP A 114 -21.80 -4.52 -14.53
N GLY A 115 -22.35 -4.74 -13.33
CA GLY A 115 -22.43 -6.05 -12.72
C GLY A 115 -23.24 -7.02 -13.61
N ASN A 116 -22.86 -8.27 -13.60
CA ASN A 116 -23.62 -9.37 -14.21
C ASN A 116 -23.90 -10.43 -13.16
N ASP A 117 -24.74 -11.42 -13.49
CA ASP A 117 -25.09 -12.53 -12.60
C ASP A 117 -24.01 -13.62 -12.52
N GLU A 118 -22.87 -13.44 -13.18
CA GLU A 118 -21.77 -14.39 -13.20
C GLU A 118 -20.77 -14.05 -12.09
N ALA A 119 -20.43 -15.02 -11.24
CA ALA A 119 -19.44 -14.87 -10.18
C ALA A 119 -18.00 -14.85 -10.69
N LEU A 120 -17.76 -15.35 -11.92
CA LEU A 120 -16.43 -15.45 -12.52
C LEU A 120 -16.02 -14.14 -13.22
N PRO A 121 -14.71 -13.86 -13.33
CA PRO A 121 -14.22 -12.78 -14.17
C PRO A 121 -14.72 -12.94 -15.61
N PHE A 122 -15.12 -11.85 -16.24
CA PHE A 122 -15.58 -11.80 -17.63
C PHE A 122 -14.76 -10.78 -18.43
N VAL A 123 -14.69 -10.99 -19.75
CA VAL A 123 -13.90 -10.13 -20.64
C VAL A 123 -14.84 -9.23 -21.43
N VAL A 124 -14.53 -7.94 -21.46
CA VAL A 124 -15.20 -6.95 -22.31
C VAL A 124 -14.19 -6.44 -23.34
N GLU A 125 -14.52 -6.61 -24.62
CA GLU A 125 -13.71 -6.16 -25.74
C GLU A 125 -14.40 -5.03 -26.48
N GLU A 126 -13.62 -4.07 -26.95
CA GLU A 126 -14.05 -2.92 -27.74
C GLU A 126 -12.96 -2.55 -28.74
N GLU A 127 -13.30 -1.84 -29.78
CA GLU A 127 -12.36 -1.30 -30.75
C GLU A 127 -12.51 0.21 -30.84
N LEU A 128 -11.38 0.91 -30.69
CA LEU A 128 -11.28 2.33 -31.03
C LEU A 128 -10.87 2.45 -32.48
N VAL A 129 -11.77 2.94 -33.31
CA VAL A 129 -11.54 3.20 -34.73
C VAL A 129 -11.01 4.62 -34.89
N VAL A 130 -9.89 4.75 -35.62
CA VAL A 130 -9.25 6.03 -35.93
C VAL A 130 -9.26 6.17 -37.44
N ASN A 131 -9.98 7.16 -37.94
CA ASN A 131 -10.07 7.43 -39.37
C ASN A 131 -9.26 8.67 -39.77
N SER A 132 -8.36 8.52 -40.70
CA SER A 132 -7.65 9.65 -41.31
C SER A 132 -7.59 9.48 -42.83
N ASN A 133 -7.92 10.52 -43.57
CA ASN A 133 -7.92 10.53 -45.04
C ASN A 133 -8.75 9.38 -45.66
N GLY A 134 -9.82 8.95 -44.99
CA GLY A 134 -10.68 7.85 -45.41
C GLY A 134 -10.10 6.44 -45.19
N SER A 135 -8.96 6.32 -44.50
CA SER A 135 -8.38 5.04 -44.07
C SER A 135 -8.67 4.82 -42.58
N GLU A 136 -9.13 3.65 -42.22
CA GLU A 136 -9.42 3.25 -40.83
C GLU A 136 -8.29 2.39 -40.25
N GLN A 137 -7.88 2.71 -39.06
CA GLN A 137 -6.97 1.93 -38.22
C GLN A 137 -7.67 1.66 -36.89
N GLU A 138 -7.37 0.54 -36.26
CA GLU A 138 -8.05 0.11 -35.03
C GLU A 138 -7.06 -0.12 -33.88
N VAL A 139 -7.47 0.24 -32.67
CA VAL A 139 -6.80 -0.08 -31.41
C VAL A 139 -7.76 -0.93 -30.59
N LYS A 140 -7.30 -2.10 -30.13
CA LYS A 140 -8.11 -2.99 -29.29
C LYS A 140 -8.11 -2.50 -27.85
N LEU A 141 -9.29 -2.50 -27.23
CA LEU A 141 -9.49 -2.20 -25.81
C LEU A 141 -10.05 -3.46 -25.14
N ILE A 142 -9.36 -3.97 -24.15
CA ILE A 142 -9.74 -5.22 -23.46
C ILE A 142 -9.75 -4.97 -21.96
N ALA A 143 -10.87 -5.29 -21.29
CA ALA A 143 -11.01 -5.20 -19.84
C ALA A 143 -11.50 -6.53 -19.26
N TRP A 144 -10.91 -6.94 -18.12
CA TRP A 144 -11.41 -8.04 -17.32
C TRP A 144 -12.31 -7.48 -16.22
N GLY A 145 -13.60 -7.84 -16.26
CA GLY A 145 -14.57 -7.45 -15.23
C GLY A 145 -14.65 -8.51 -14.15
N GLN A 146 -14.78 -8.06 -12.91
CA GLN A 146 -15.00 -8.93 -11.75
C GLN A 146 -16.12 -8.38 -10.86
N ASN A 147 -17.10 -9.23 -10.53
CA ASN A 147 -18.10 -8.89 -9.52
C ASN A 147 -17.45 -8.85 -8.13
N ALA A 148 -17.97 -7.99 -7.26
CA ALA A 148 -17.49 -7.81 -5.91
C ALA A 148 -18.64 -7.49 -4.95
N ILE A 149 -18.41 -7.68 -3.65
CA ILE A 149 -19.27 -7.20 -2.58
C ILE A 149 -18.71 -5.84 -2.12
N PHE A 150 -19.53 -4.78 -2.26
CA PHE A 150 -19.12 -3.42 -1.95
C PHE A 150 -19.57 -3.02 -0.56
N HIS A 151 -18.63 -2.51 0.23
CA HIS A 151 -18.86 -1.91 1.54
C HIS A 151 -18.60 -0.42 1.46
N THR A 152 -19.66 0.38 1.59
CA THR A 152 -19.55 1.83 1.57
C THR A 152 -19.53 2.35 3.00
N GLY A 153 -18.38 2.85 3.40
CA GLY A 153 -18.15 3.50 4.68
C GLY A 153 -18.35 5.01 4.62
N SER A 154 -17.81 5.70 5.59
CA SER A 154 -17.78 7.16 5.65
C SER A 154 -16.39 7.66 6.09
N THR A 155 -16.15 8.95 5.91
CA THR A 155 -15.01 9.63 6.53
C THR A 155 -15.28 9.77 8.04
N ILE A 156 -14.23 9.70 8.84
CA ILE A 156 -14.30 9.99 10.27
C ILE A 156 -14.04 11.50 10.46
N ASN A 157 -15.01 12.22 10.99
CA ASN A 157 -14.90 13.66 11.23
C ASN A 157 -14.75 13.94 12.73
N VAL A 158 -13.81 14.81 13.08
CA VAL A 158 -13.62 15.30 14.44
C VAL A 158 -13.84 16.82 14.45
N ASN A 159 -14.86 17.28 15.18
CA ASN A 159 -15.17 18.70 15.28
C ASN A 159 -14.21 19.44 16.24
N LEU A 160 -14.35 20.77 16.35
CA LEU A 160 -13.52 21.61 17.22
C LEU A 160 -13.62 21.25 18.72
N ASP A 161 -14.72 20.65 19.14
CA ASP A 161 -14.96 20.21 20.53
C ASP A 161 -14.39 18.81 20.79
N GLY A 162 -13.89 18.14 19.74
CA GLY A 162 -13.34 16.79 19.78
C GLY A 162 -14.39 15.67 19.64
N ASP A 163 -15.64 16.02 19.32
CA ASP A 163 -16.65 15.00 19.05
C ASP A 163 -16.40 14.30 17.72
N ILE A 164 -16.58 13.00 17.71
CA ILE A 164 -16.36 12.15 16.54
C ILE A 164 -17.69 11.84 15.86
N GLU A 165 -17.80 12.18 14.58
CA GLU A 165 -18.91 11.81 13.72
C GLU A 165 -18.49 10.70 12.77
N PHE A 166 -19.13 9.54 12.87
CA PHE A 166 -18.87 8.39 12.02
C PHE A 166 -20.14 7.57 11.82
N ASN A 167 -20.49 7.25 10.57
CA ASN A 167 -21.72 6.57 10.19
C ASN A 167 -21.48 5.32 9.32
N GLY A 168 -20.23 4.95 9.07
CA GLY A 168 -19.84 3.84 8.17
C GLY A 168 -19.85 2.45 8.81
N TYR A 169 -20.80 2.16 9.73
CA TYR A 169 -20.82 0.86 10.41
C TYR A 169 -21.35 -0.26 9.53
N LEU A 170 -20.66 -1.42 9.62
CA LEU A 170 -21.11 -2.70 9.08
C LEU A 170 -22.33 -3.24 9.85
N GLU A 171 -22.93 -4.32 9.34
CA GLU A 171 -23.89 -5.10 10.11
C GLU A 171 -23.20 -5.76 11.33
N CYS A 172 -23.95 -5.98 12.41
CA CYS A 172 -23.39 -6.66 13.59
C CYS A 172 -23.10 -8.13 13.28
N ASP A 173 -21.93 -8.61 13.70
CA ASP A 173 -21.47 -9.99 13.51
C ASP A 173 -21.47 -10.44 12.03
N GLU A 174 -21.08 -9.51 11.14
CA GLU A 174 -20.97 -9.78 9.72
C GLU A 174 -19.87 -10.80 9.42
N VAL A 175 -20.11 -11.66 8.43
CA VAL A 175 -19.16 -12.71 8.02
C VAL A 175 -18.80 -12.51 6.55
N TRP A 176 -17.51 -12.30 6.29
CA TRP A 176 -16.97 -12.20 4.94
C TRP A 176 -16.39 -13.54 4.51
N ASN A 177 -16.70 -13.96 3.28
CA ASN A 177 -16.23 -15.20 2.69
C ASN A 177 -15.49 -14.96 1.37
N ASN A 178 -14.91 -16.00 0.79
CA ASN A 178 -14.11 -15.94 -0.42
C ASN A 178 -14.89 -16.22 -1.72
N GLU A 179 -16.21 -16.17 -1.71
CA GLU A 179 -17.02 -16.40 -2.93
C GLU A 179 -16.83 -15.25 -3.93
N LEU A 180 -16.82 -14.03 -3.42
CA LEU A 180 -16.51 -12.82 -4.16
C LEU A 180 -15.52 -11.96 -3.36
N PRO A 181 -14.68 -11.16 -4.03
CA PRO A 181 -13.85 -10.18 -3.33
C PRO A 181 -14.72 -9.11 -2.67
N HIS A 182 -14.24 -8.59 -1.55
CA HIS A 182 -14.82 -7.46 -0.85
C HIS A 182 -14.08 -6.18 -1.22
N VAL A 183 -14.82 -5.12 -1.56
CA VAL A 183 -14.25 -3.82 -1.91
C VAL A 183 -14.76 -2.76 -0.95
N ILE A 184 -13.85 -2.03 -0.30
CA ILE A 184 -14.16 -1.03 0.72
C ILE A 184 -13.96 0.38 0.15
N PHE A 185 -14.99 1.21 0.24
CA PHE A 185 -14.94 2.65 -0.06
C PHE A 185 -15.13 3.47 1.22
N GLY A 186 -14.17 4.35 1.51
CA GLY A 186 -14.12 5.07 2.77
C GLY A 186 -13.84 4.13 3.95
N THR A 187 -14.06 4.60 5.16
CA THR A 187 -13.85 3.79 6.37
C THR A 187 -15.12 3.04 6.73
N VAL A 188 -15.01 1.72 6.88
CA VAL A 188 -16.07 0.89 7.48
C VAL A 188 -15.76 0.60 8.93
N GLY A 189 -16.76 0.61 9.80
CA GLY A 189 -16.61 0.38 11.24
C GLY A 189 -17.25 -0.93 11.68
N VAL A 190 -16.55 -1.69 12.52
CA VAL A 190 -17.19 -2.78 13.26
C VAL A 190 -17.98 -2.18 14.41
N PRO A 191 -19.30 -2.44 14.52
CA PRO A 191 -20.12 -1.86 15.59
C PRO A 191 -19.63 -2.27 16.98
N PRO A 192 -19.76 -1.40 18.00
CA PRO A 192 -19.41 -1.76 19.36
C PRO A 192 -20.13 -3.01 19.86
N GLY A 193 -19.36 -3.93 20.46
CA GLY A 193 -19.88 -5.20 20.96
C GLY A 193 -20.05 -6.29 19.92
N CYS A 194 -19.82 -6.00 18.62
CA CYS A 194 -19.91 -6.95 17.51
C CYS A 194 -18.54 -7.41 17.03
N CYS A 195 -18.50 -8.51 16.27
CA CYS A 195 -17.27 -9.04 15.68
C CYS A 195 -17.40 -9.15 14.15
N LEU A 196 -16.41 -8.68 13.41
CA LEU A 196 -16.27 -8.99 11.99
C LEU A 196 -15.49 -10.29 11.85
N THR A 197 -16.09 -11.32 11.26
CA THR A 197 -15.43 -12.59 10.97
C THR A 197 -15.07 -12.67 9.50
N ILE A 198 -13.80 -12.94 9.20
CA ILE A 198 -13.29 -13.06 7.82
C ILE A 198 -12.75 -14.49 7.64
N ASN A 199 -13.35 -15.22 6.71
CA ASN A 199 -12.99 -16.59 6.43
C ASN A 199 -11.74 -16.69 5.54
N SER A 200 -11.11 -17.88 5.54
CA SER A 200 -9.89 -18.12 4.76
C SER A 200 -10.10 -17.88 3.26
N GLY A 201 -9.05 -17.31 2.61
CA GLY A 201 -9.02 -17.02 1.18
C GLY A 201 -9.76 -15.75 0.76
N THR A 202 -10.39 -15.03 1.71
CA THR A 202 -11.09 -13.77 1.40
C THR A 202 -10.11 -12.72 0.91
N GLN A 203 -10.43 -12.10 -0.22
CA GLN A 203 -9.69 -10.99 -0.81
C GLN A 203 -10.41 -9.67 -0.51
N ILE A 204 -9.72 -8.75 0.13
CA ILE A 204 -10.25 -7.45 0.51
C ILE A 204 -9.42 -6.38 -0.20
N TYR A 205 -10.10 -5.58 -1.01
CA TYR A 205 -9.55 -4.46 -1.74
C TYR A 205 -10.05 -3.17 -1.12
N VAL A 206 -9.14 -2.26 -0.84
CA VAL A 206 -9.49 -1.01 -0.16
C VAL A 206 -9.17 0.17 -1.05
N HIS A 207 -10.18 1.00 -1.29
CA HIS A 207 -10.01 2.24 -2.04
C HIS A 207 -9.23 3.27 -1.22
N SER A 208 -8.59 4.22 -1.92
CA SER A 208 -7.84 5.31 -1.31
C SER A 208 -8.67 6.05 -0.25
N GLY A 209 -8.06 6.33 0.90
CA GLY A 209 -8.74 6.94 2.06
C GLY A 209 -9.65 6.01 2.85
N GLY A 210 -9.70 4.72 2.46
CA GLY A 210 -10.52 3.71 3.11
C GLY A 210 -9.77 2.81 4.08
N GLY A 211 -10.52 2.05 4.88
CA GLY A 211 -9.99 1.06 5.83
C GLY A 211 -11.06 0.52 6.77
N ILE A 212 -10.63 -0.20 7.80
CA ILE A 212 -11.52 -0.78 8.81
C ILE A 212 -11.20 -0.19 10.19
N LEU A 213 -12.21 0.43 10.82
CA LEU A 213 -12.17 0.88 12.20
C LEU A 213 -12.83 -0.17 13.10
N VAL A 214 -12.08 -0.67 14.09
CA VAL A 214 -12.61 -1.54 15.15
C VAL A 214 -12.56 -0.77 16.47
N ASN A 215 -13.68 -0.16 16.84
CA ASN A 215 -13.81 0.60 18.08
C ASN A 215 -14.82 -0.08 19.01
N ASN A 216 -14.34 -0.64 20.14
CA ASN A 216 -15.14 -1.44 21.08
C ASN A 216 -15.83 -2.68 20.46
N GLY A 217 -15.34 -3.19 19.36
CA GLY A 217 -15.72 -4.44 18.71
C GLY A 217 -14.52 -5.38 18.58
N CYS A 218 -14.60 -6.40 17.71
CA CYS A 218 -13.48 -7.27 17.39
C CYS A 218 -13.43 -7.63 15.90
N ILE A 219 -12.26 -8.11 15.47
CA ILE A 219 -12.06 -8.70 14.15
C ILE A 219 -11.40 -10.08 14.31
N GLU A 220 -11.93 -11.08 13.60
CA GLU A 220 -11.39 -12.43 13.51
C GLU A 220 -11.08 -12.74 12.05
N SER A 221 -9.81 -12.66 11.67
CA SER A 221 -9.32 -13.01 10.34
C SER A 221 -8.75 -14.42 10.38
N ASN A 222 -9.49 -15.37 9.81
CA ASN A 222 -9.26 -16.81 9.93
C ASN A 222 -8.66 -17.40 8.65
N GLY A 223 -7.50 -16.86 8.21
CA GLY A 223 -6.75 -17.40 7.08
C GLY A 223 -6.16 -18.78 7.36
N GLN A 224 -5.67 -19.44 6.32
CA GLN A 224 -4.96 -20.70 6.37
C GLN A 224 -3.77 -20.65 5.43
N LEU A 225 -2.76 -21.46 5.68
CA LEU A 225 -1.59 -21.58 4.81
C LEU A 225 -2.03 -21.97 3.38
N GLY A 226 -1.63 -21.14 2.39
CA GLY A 226 -2.02 -21.28 0.99
C GLY A 226 -3.47 -20.83 0.70
N ASN A 227 -4.15 -20.27 1.68
CA ASN A 227 -5.50 -19.71 1.55
C ASN A 227 -5.66 -18.54 2.55
N GLU A 228 -4.72 -17.61 2.47
CA GLU A 228 -4.61 -16.46 3.35
C GLU A 228 -5.77 -15.48 3.12
N VAL A 229 -6.10 -14.73 4.16
CA VAL A 229 -6.91 -13.51 4.03
C VAL A 229 -5.98 -12.38 3.57
N VAL A 230 -6.36 -11.65 2.52
CA VAL A 230 -5.51 -10.60 1.95
C VAL A 230 -6.20 -9.24 1.97
N PHE A 231 -5.54 -8.24 2.57
CA PHE A 231 -5.90 -6.84 2.52
C PHE A 231 -4.91 -6.08 1.65
N GLN A 232 -5.39 -5.39 0.63
CA GLN A 232 -4.55 -4.62 -0.29
C GLN A 232 -5.34 -3.47 -0.93
N GLY A 233 -4.65 -2.57 -1.66
CA GLY A 233 -5.32 -1.54 -2.45
C GLY A 233 -6.12 -2.12 -3.62
N ASP A 234 -7.06 -1.36 -4.12
CA ASP A 234 -7.93 -1.72 -5.24
C ASP A 234 -7.32 -1.43 -6.64
N ARG A 235 -6.10 -0.88 -6.67
CA ARG A 235 -5.32 -0.64 -7.89
C ARG A 235 -4.54 -1.90 -8.24
N LEU A 236 -5.09 -2.71 -9.16
CA LEU A 236 -4.56 -4.03 -9.52
C LEU A 236 -3.70 -4.01 -10.78
N GLU A 237 -3.61 -2.87 -11.46
CA GLU A 237 -2.80 -2.72 -12.67
C GLU A 237 -1.32 -3.01 -12.37
N ALA A 238 -0.64 -3.71 -13.26
CA ALA A 238 0.74 -4.17 -13.09
C ALA A 238 1.73 -3.08 -12.65
N GLU A 239 1.47 -1.81 -13.01
CA GLU A 239 2.30 -0.65 -12.66
C GLU A 239 1.99 -0.12 -11.25
N TYR A 240 0.85 -0.48 -10.65
CA TYR A 240 0.37 0.04 -9.37
C TYR A 240 0.15 -1.03 -8.31
N GLY A 241 -0.01 -2.30 -8.70
CA GLY A 241 -0.40 -3.39 -7.80
C GLY A 241 0.51 -3.60 -6.59
N ASP A 242 1.78 -3.21 -6.70
CA ASP A 242 2.75 -3.27 -5.61
C ASP A 242 3.24 -1.89 -5.12
N LEU A 243 2.55 -0.80 -5.48
CA LEU A 243 2.89 0.51 -4.92
C LEU A 243 2.37 0.62 -3.47
N PRO A 244 3.19 1.12 -2.54
CA PRO A 244 2.75 1.38 -1.18
C PRO A 244 1.94 2.68 -1.09
N GLY A 245 1.17 2.84 -0.01
CA GLY A 245 0.43 4.07 0.27
C GLY A 245 -0.90 4.20 -0.48
N GLN A 246 -1.43 3.10 -0.99
CA GLN A 246 -2.69 3.11 -1.75
C GLN A 246 -3.92 3.34 -0.86
N TRP A 247 -3.89 2.93 0.39
CA TRP A 247 -5.03 2.93 1.29
C TRP A 247 -4.63 3.13 2.75
N GLY A 248 -5.59 3.51 3.57
CA GLY A 248 -5.47 3.78 4.99
C GLY A 248 -6.63 4.63 5.44
N VAL A 249 -7.08 4.49 6.69
CA VAL A 249 -8.16 5.28 7.25
C VAL A 249 -7.80 6.76 7.26
N GLU A 250 -8.65 7.59 6.71
CA GLU A 250 -8.53 9.04 6.76
C GLU A 250 -9.45 9.64 7.84
N LEU A 251 -8.86 10.54 8.61
CA LEU A 251 -9.51 11.27 9.69
C LEU A 251 -9.47 12.76 9.37
N GLU A 252 -10.61 13.39 9.23
CA GLU A 252 -10.72 14.85 9.07
C GLU A 252 -10.94 15.53 10.42
N ILE A 253 -10.01 16.40 10.79
CA ILE A 253 -10.06 17.17 12.04
C ILE A 253 -10.26 18.64 11.72
N VAL A 254 -11.27 19.23 12.32
CA VAL A 254 -11.42 20.70 12.31
C VAL A 254 -10.53 21.28 13.40
N ALA A 255 -9.46 21.96 13.01
CA ALA A 255 -8.50 22.57 13.93
C ALA A 255 -8.48 24.09 13.75
N ASP A 256 -8.37 24.85 14.84
CA ASP A 256 -8.10 26.30 14.77
C ASP A 256 -6.59 26.54 14.82
N LEU A 257 -6.01 26.84 13.65
CA LEU A 257 -4.58 27.11 13.50
C LEU A 257 -4.21 28.58 13.73
N GLY A 258 -5.14 29.38 14.34
CA GLY A 258 -4.93 30.81 14.64
C GLY A 258 -5.30 31.76 13.48
N ILE A 259 -5.78 31.22 12.36
CA ILE A 259 -6.30 31.96 11.21
C ILE A 259 -7.78 31.66 10.93
N GLY A 260 -8.38 30.82 11.77
CA GLY A 260 -9.75 30.30 11.70
C GLY A 260 -9.77 28.76 11.61
N PRO A 261 -10.97 28.16 11.65
CA PRO A 261 -11.09 26.71 11.54
C PRO A 261 -10.65 26.22 10.16
N GLU A 262 -9.74 25.25 10.15
CA GLU A 262 -9.27 24.55 8.96
C GLU A 262 -9.48 23.04 9.10
N ILE A 263 -9.67 22.35 8.00
CA ILE A 263 -9.74 20.88 7.97
C ILE A 263 -8.33 20.33 7.76
N VAL A 264 -7.89 19.50 8.67
CA VAL A 264 -6.63 18.76 8.61
C VAL A 264 -6.94 17.29 8.43
N THR A 265 -6.43 16.68 7.37
CA THR A 265 -6.56 15.24 7.14
C THR A 265 -5.36 14.50 7.73
N LEU A 266 -5.63 13.51 8.57
CA LEU A 266 -4.63 12.61 9.14
C LEU A 266 -4.88 11.18 8.69
N SER A 267 -3.81 10.49 8.31
CA SER A 267 -3.88 9.06 8.02
C SER A 267 -3.68 8.22 9.28
N ARG A 268 -4.44 7.14 9.38
CA ARG A 268 -4.37 6.10 10.41
C ARG A 268 -4.09 4.74 9.77
N GLY A 269 -4.01 3.70 10.61
CA GLY A 269 -3.87 2.34 10.14
C GLY A 269 -4.99 1.91 9.20
N GLY A 270 -4.67 1.17 8.17
CA GLY A 270 -5.67 0.60 7.29
C GLY A 270 -6.61 -0.36 8.02
N LEU A 271 -6.05 -1.16 8.95
CA LEU A 271 -6.79 -1.76 10.05
C LEU A 271 -6.47 -0.95 11.32
N TRP A 272 -7.44 -0.24 11.85
CA TRP A 272 -7.29 0.59 13.04
C TRP A 272 -8.13 0.04 14.19
N LEU A 273 -7.45 -0.52 15.20
CA LEU A 273 -8.06 -1.18 16.34
C LEU A 273 -7.88 -0.34 17.61
N SER A 274 -8.99 0.02 18.24
CA SER A 274 -9.05 0.69 19.55
C SER A 274 -10.15 0.03 20.36
N SER A 275 -9.91 -1.20 20.83
CA SER A 275 -10.93 -2.03 21.48
C SER A 275 -10.34 -2.87 22.61
N PRO A 276 -11.03 -2.96 23.76
CA PRO A 276 -10.68 -3.90 24.84
C PRO A 276 -11.05 -5.35 24.49
N GLN A 277 -11.89 -5.57 23.45
CA GLN A 277 -12.23 -6.91 22.99
C GLN A 277 -11.07 -7.49 22.19
N PRO A 278 -10.67 -8.75 22.44
CA PRO A 278 -9.55 -9.34 21.73
C PRO A 278 -9.88 -9.58 20.25
N SER A 279 -8.93 -9.21 19.40
CA SER A 279 -8.97 -9.47 17.96
C SER A 279 -7.90 -10.49 17.57
N TYR A 280 -8.19 -11.31 16.57
CA TYR A 280 -7.31 -12.39 16.12
C TYR A 280 -7.11 -12.31 14.61
N LEU A 281 -5.84 -12.30 14.20
CA LEU A 281 -5.47 -12.40 12.79
C LEU A 281 -4.55 -13.61 12.64
N GLU A 282 -4.96 -14.56 11.80
CA GLU A 282 -4.21 -15.76 11.50
C GLU A 282 -4.07 -15.90 9.99
N HIS A 283 -2.87 -16.23 9.50
CA HIS A 283 -2.56 -16.33 8.07
C HIS A 283 -3.17 -15.16 7.26
N THR A 284 -2.85 -13.95 7.69
CA THR A 284 -3.39 -12.71 7.11
C THR A 284 -2.26 -11.90 6.50
N ILE A 285 -2.46 -11.48 5.26
CA ILE A 285 -1.54 -10.59 4.53
C ILE A 285 -2.15 -9.19 4.49
N ILE A 286 -1.39 -8.19 4.94
CA ILE A 286 -1.79 -6.77 4.88
C ILE A 286 -0.68 -6.04 4.13
N LYS A 287 -0.99 -5.44 2.97
CA LYS A 287 0.03 -4.83 2.12
C LYS A 287 -0.44 -3.56 1.41
N ASN A 288 0.55 -2.78 0.97
CA ASN A 288 0.39 -1.64 0.05
C ASN A 288 -0.37 -0.43 0.63
N GLY A 289 -0.61 -0.37 1.94
CA GLY A 289 -1.25 0.77 2.59
C GLY A 289 -0.27 1.85 3.04
N ILE A 290 -0.79 2.84 3.78
CA ILE A 290 0.01 3.89 4.45
C ILE A 290 0.58 3.33 5.74
N ILE A 291 -0.28 2.92 6.68
CA ILE A 291 0.03 2.15 7.89
C ILE A 291 -0.80 0.88 7.80
N GLY A 292 -0.17 -0.30 7.93
CA GLY A 292 -0.89 -1.55 7.76
C GLY A 292 -1.87 -1.83 8.89
N LEU A 293 -1.35 -2.08 10.08
CA LEU A 293 -2.12 -2.32 11.30
C LEU A 293 -1.76 -1.28 12.35
N GLN A 294 -2.75 -0.59 12.89
CA GLN A 294 -2.60 0.28 14.06
C GLN A 294 -3.43 -0.25 15.22
N VAL A 295 -2.81 -0.35 16.39
CA VAL A 295 -3.45 -0.80 17.64
C VAL A 295 -3.23 0.25 18.71
N ASP A 296 -4.30 0.92 19.11
CA ASP A 296 -4.26 1.96 20.10
C ASP A 296 -4.71 1.45 21.49
N SER A 297 -4.15 2.06 22.52
CA SER A 297 -4.58 1.84 23.89
C SER A 297 -6.05 2.23 24.10
N THR A 298 -6.78 1.40 24.82
CA THR A 298 -8.15 1.71 25.28
C THR A 298 -8.19 2.41 26.63
N GLY A 299 -7.03 2.75 27.18
CA GLY A 299 -6.91 3.33 28.54
C GLY A 299 -6.89 2.31 29.67
N GLU A 300 -7.25 1.06 29.41
CA GLU A 300 -7.15 -0.06 30.36
C GLU A 300 -6.03 -1.01 29.92
N LEU A 301 -5.05 -1.24 30.78
CA LEU A 301 -3.89 -2.11 30.50
C LEU A 301 -4.20 -3.60 30.78
N SER A 302 -5.46 -4.01 30.73
CA SER A 302 -5.85 -5.38 31.03
C SER A 302 -6.56 -6.06 29.86
N GLY A 303 -5.94 -7.11 29.32
CA GLY A 303 -6.48 -8.00 28.32
C GLY A 303 -5.77 -7.93 26.98
N GLN A 304 -5.69 -9.08 26.32
CA GLN A 304 -5.10 -9.20 24.98
C GLN A 304 -5.96 -8.45 23.98
N THR A 305 -5.39 -7.42 23.35
CA THR A 305 -6.09 -6.62 22.37
C THR A 305 -5.94 -7.24 20.97
N VAL A 306 -4.74 -7.68 20.58
CA VAL A 306 -4.50 -8.28 19.26
C VAL A 306 -3.55 -9.48 19.33
N SER A 307 -3.92 -10.58 18.66
CA SER A 307 -3.05 -11.72 18.44
C SER A 307 -2.79 -11.91 16.95
N LEU A 308 -1.51 -11.90 16.56
CA LEU A 308 -1.04 -12.09 15.20
C LEU A 308 -0.35 -13.44 15.06
N ARG A 309 -0.83 -14.31 14.16
CA ARG A 309 -0.28 -15.65 13.96
C ARG A 309 -0.07 -15.91 12.49
N ASN A 310 1.16 -16.22 12.10
CA ASN A 310 1.50 -16.50 10.71
C ASN A 310 1.05 -15.38 9.75
N CYS A 311 1.17 -14.12 10.17
CA CYS A 311 0.75 -12.97 9.40
C CYS A 311 1.93 -12.35 8.64
N GLN A 312 1.63 -11.68 7.53
CA GLN A 312 2.60 -10.93 6.76
C GLN A 312 2.10 -9.50 6.57
N ILE A 313 2.84 -8.51 7.07
CA ILE A 313 2.48 -7.08 6.98
C ILE A 313 3.66 -6.35 6.35
N TYR A 314 3.50 -5.90 5.12
CA TYR A 314 4.62 -5.36 4.36
C TYR A 314 4.23 -4.35 3.30
N ASN A 315 5.22 -3.62 2.78
CA ASN A 315 5.10 -2.67 1.69
C ASN A 315 4.13 -1.51 1.99
N HIS A 316 4.27 -0.93 3.17
CA HIS A 316 3.52 0.27 3.58
C HIS A 316 4.36 1.53 3.40
N SER A 317 3.74 2.63 2.96
CA SER A 317 4.49 3.88 2.72
C SER A 317 5.02 4.53 4.00
N ALA A 318 4.45 4.18 5.16
CA ALA A 318 4.93 4.63 6.47
C ALA A 318 5.32 3.44 7.36
N ILE A 319 4.38 2.83 8.07
CA ILE A 319 4.66 1.83 9.11
C ILE A 319 3.85 0.55 8.84
N GLY A 320 4.49 -0.61 9.00
CA GLY A 320 3.79 -1.89 8.89
C GLY A 320 2.83 -2.11 10.06
N VAL A 321 3.35 -2.14 11.28
CA VAL A 321 2.56 -2.27 12.51
C VAL A 321 2.89 -1.15 13.49
N LEU A 322 1.87 -0.40 13.89
CA LEU A 322 1.95 0.64 14.90
C LEU A 322 1.16 0.24 16.13
N GLY A 323 1.84 0.00 17.26
CA GLY A 323 1.24 -0.20 18.57
C GLY A 323 1.41 1.04 19.43
N GLN A 324 0.34 1.60 19.99
CA GLN A 324 0.40 2.79 20.85
C GLN A 324 -0.21 2.49 22.23
N GLY A 325 0.64 2.08 23.18
CA GLY A 325 0.21 1.62 24.51
C GLY A 325 -0.69 0.38 24.43
N ALA A 326 -0.43 -0.50 23.49
CA ALA A 326 -1.26 -1.65 23.14
C ALA A 326 -0.84 -2.92 23.88
N THR A 327 -1.71 -3.92 23.89
CA THR A 327 -1.38 -5.31 24.25
C THR A 327 -1.41 -6.17 23.00
N MET A 328 -0.26 -6.69 22.60
CA MET A 328 -0.13 -7.46 21.37
C MET A 328 0.69 -8.74 21.58
N THR A 329 0.22 -9.83 21.02
CA THR A 329 0.98 -11.08 21.00
C THR A 329 1.10 -11.61 19.57
N GLY A 330 2.19 -12.31 19.27
CA GLY A 330 2.33 -12.87 17.95
C GLY A 330 3.44 -13.91 17.82
N TYR A 331 3.31 -14.72 16.77
CA TYR A 331 4.37 -15.65 16.38
C TYR A 331 4.37 -15.92 14.89
N ASN A 332 5.55 -16.30 14.39
CA ASN A 332 5.77 -16.57 12.96
C ASN A 332 5.29 -15.43 12.04
N ASN A 333 5.45 -14.17 12.44
CA ASN A 333 5.01 -13.04 11.63
C ASN A 333 6.18 -12.42 10.86
N LEU A 334 5.89 -11.97 9.66
CA LEU A 334 6.78 -11.15 8.84
C LEU A 334 6.27 -9.71 8.83
N PHE A 335 7.09 -8.77 9.27
CA PHE A 335 6.89 -7.33 9.14
C PHE A 335 8.04 -6.77 8.30
N ALA A 336 7.74 -6.21 7.12
CA ALA A 336 8.81 -5.92 6.18
C ALA A 336 8.57 -4.72 5.27
N ASN A 337 9.67 -4.11 4.82
CA ASN A 337 9.75 -3.19 3.68
C ASN A 337 8.74 -2.04 3.75
N CYS A 338 8.89 -1.17 4.74
CA CYS A 338 8.05 0.01 4.95
C CYS A 338 8.86 1.30 4.88
N GLY A 339 8.23 2.41 4.47
CA GLY A 339 8.89 3.70 4.25
C GLY A 339 9.48 4.34 5.51
N GLN A 340 9.00 3.93 6.69
CA GLN A 340 9.58 4.27 7.98
C GLN A 340 10.00 3.00 8.71
N SER A 341 9.13 2.38 9.50
CA SER A 341 9.43 1.20 10.30
C SER A 341 8.57 0.00 9.90
N ALA A 342 9.17 -1.19 9.90
CA ALA A 342 8.40 -2.43 9.77
C ALA A 342 7.45 -2.60 10.96
N ALA A 343 7.90 -2.25 12.19
CA ALA A 343 7.03 -2.10 13.35
C ALA A 343 7.53 -0.99 14.28
N ALA A 344 6.58 -0.26 14.91
CA ALA A 344 6.85 0.71 15.96
C ALA A 344 5.88 0.48 17.13
N PHE A 345 6.42 0.17 18.29
CA PHE A 345 5.66 -0.02 19.52
C PHE A 345 5.96 1.13 20.46
N GLN A 346 4.98 1.99 20.66
CA GLN A 346 5.15 3.28 21.29
C GLN A 346 4.24 3.45 22.49
N TYR A 347 4.66 4.33 23.40
CA TYR A 347 3.86 4.76 24.55
C TYR A 347 3.58 3.64 25.55
N GLY A 348 4.59 2.76 25.79
CA GLY A 348 4.45 1.61 26.68
C GLY A 348 3.55 0.51 26.12
N GLY A 349 3.04 -0.34 26.99
CA GLY A 349 2.16 -1.45 26.62
C GLY A 349 2.73 -2.82 26.97
N GLU A 350 2.21 -3.86 26.31
CA GLU A 350 2.60 -5.26 26.50
C GLU A 350 2.78 -5.94 25.13
N TYR A 351 4.00 -6.46 24.86
CA TYR A 351 4.33 -7.00 23.53
C TYR A 351 5.06 -8.34 23.68
N ILE A 352 4.45 -9.43 23.21
CA ILE A 352 5.02 -10.77 23.28
C ILE A 352 5.09 -11.36 21.86
N PHE A 353 6.30 -11.49 21.33
CA PHE A 353 6.53 -11.99 19.98
C PHE A 353 7.58 -13.10 19.95
N ASP A 354 7.25 -14.21 19.32
CA ASP A 354 8.11 -15.36 19.15
C ASP A 354 8.32 -15.69 17.66
N HIS A 355 9.55 -15.96 17.24
CA HIS A 355 9.88 -16.31 15.86
C HIS A 355 9.31 -15.33 14.82
N CYS A 356 9.49 -14.03 15.03
CA CYS A 356 9.08 -13.01 14.07
C CYS A 356 10.29 -12.39 13.35
N THR A 357 10.06 -11.90 12.14
CA THR A 357 11.05 -11.14 11.37
C THR A 357 10.56 -9.71 11.20
N PHE A 358 11.34 -8.74 11.67
CA PHE A 358 11.16 -7.31 11.50
C PHE A 358 12.31 -6.82 10.59
N ALA A 359 12.05 -6.77 9.29
CA ALA A 359 13.11 -6.51 8.32
C ALA A 359 12.72 -5.38 7.36
N ASN A 360 13.64 -4.45 7.09
CA ASN A 360 13.29 -3.31 6.26
C ASN A 360 14.37 -3.02 5.19
N TYR A 361 14.07 -3.42 3.97
CA TYR A 361 14.84 -3.18 2.75
C TYR A 361 14.14 -2.19 1.81
N TRP A 362 13.57 -1.13 2.38
CA TRP A 362 12.82 -0.12 1.62
C TRP A 362 13.67 0.54 0.55
N SER A 363 13.24 0.44 -0.72
CA SER A 363 13.97 0.94 -1.89
C SER A 363 13.28 2.11 -2.62
N GLN A 364 12.08 2.51 -2.20
CA GLN A 364 11.29 3.53 -2.92
C GLN A 364 11.55 4.97 -2.43
N GLY A 365 12.52 5.16 -1.53
CA GLY A 365 12.90 6.47 -0.99
C GLY A 365 13.88 6.35 0.16
N ALA A 366 14.31 7.49 0.69
CA ALA A 366 15.19 7.53 1.86
C ALA A 366 14.38 7.26 3.14
N ARG A 367 14.72 6.20 3.85
CA ARG A 367 14.19 5.87 5.16
C ARG A 367 14.99 6.56 6.25
N GLN A 368 14.35 7.10 7.26
CA GLN A 368 14.97 7.80 8.39
C GLN A 368 14.66 7.16 9.76
N ALA A 369 13.87 6.10 9.77
CA ALA A 369 13.49 5.36 10.98
C ALA A 369 14.08 3.93 10.95
N PRO A 370 14.31 3.31 12.12
CA PRO A 370 14.77 1.92 12.21
C PRO A 370 13.71 0.94 11.71
N SER A 371 14.11 -0.31 11.43
CA SER A 371 13.15 -1.39 11.15
C SER A 371 12.18 -1.59 12.29
N PHE A 372 12.68 -1.49 13.52
CA PHE A 372 11.91 -1.66 14.74
C PHE A 372 12.22 -0.57 15.77
N PHE A 373 11.15 0.02 16.32
CA PHE A 373 11.22 1.05 17.34
C PHE A 373 10.35 0.69 18.55
N LEU A 374 10.90 0.81 19.76
CA LEU A 374 10.21 0.58 21.03
C LEU A 374 10.43 1.76 21.97
N ASN A 375 9.36 2.39 22.48
CA ASN A 375 9.47 3.38 23.54
C ASN A 375 8.31 3.29 24.56
N ASN A 376 8.49 3.98 25.72
CA ASN A 376 7.50 4.00 26.79
C ASN A 376 6.97 5.40 27.13
N TYR A 377 7.16 6.39 26.26
CA TYR A 377 6.72 7.75 26.53
C TYR A 377 6.28 8.50 25.27
N TYR A 378 5.59 9.62 25.48
CA TYR A 378 5.31 10.62 24.45
C TYR A 378 5.39 12.03 25.02
N GLU A 379 5.59 13.02 24.17
CA GLU A 379 5.59 14.43 24.54
C GLU A 379 4.27 15.08 24.10
N THR A 380 3.61 15.77 25.01
CA THR A 380 2.40 16.54 24.73
C THR A 380 2.72 17.87 24.03
N SER A 381 1.73 18.53 23.43
CA SER A 381 1.87 19.87 22.85
C SER A 381 2.37 20.94 23.83
N GLY A 382 2.33 20.68 25.14
CA GLY A 382 2.88 21.53 26.19
C GLY A 382 4.31 21.19 26.60
N ASN A 383 5.03 20.37 25.84
CA ASN A 383 6.37 19.84 26.15
C ASN A 383 6.42 19.09 27.49
N VAL A 384 5.32 18.41 27.85
CA VAL A 384 5.27 17.54 29.02
C VAL A 384 5.46 16.09 28.54
N ILE A 385 6.47 15.43 29.09
CA ILE A 385 6.71 14.02 28.84
C ILE A 385 5.73 13.21 29.69
N VAL A 386 5.01 12.31 29.05
CA VAL A 386 4.10 11.36 29.68
C VAL A 386 4.66 9.97 29.48
N GLU A 387 5.08 9.37 30.58
CA GLU A 387 5.60 8.01 30.62
C GLU A 387 4.46 7.00 30.81
N ARG A 388 4.57 5.84 30.15
CA ARG A 388 3.68 4.69 30.28
C ARG A 388 4.51 3.41 30.30
N SER A 389 4.36 2.60 31.33
CA SER A 389 5.20 1.42 31.51
C SER A 389 5.06 0.37 30.42
N LEU A 390 6.17 -0.29 30.11
CA LEU A 390 6.20 -1.59 29.44
C LEU A 390 5.93 -2.67 30.52
N LEU A 391 4.76 -3.32 30.45
CA LEU A 391 4.32 -4.26 31.50
C LEU A 391 4.98 -5.63 31.36
N GLU A 392 4.83 -6.24 30.18
CA GLU A 392 5.56 -7.46 29.80
C GLU A 392 5.89 -7.35 28.30
N THR A 393 7.18 -7.16 28.02
CA THR A 393 7.62 -7.05 26.63
C THR A 393 8.74 -8.05 26.37
N ARG A 394 8.47 -9.02 25.48
CA ARG A 394 9.40 -10.10 25.21
C ARG A 394 9.43 -10.44 23.72
N PHE A 395 10.65 -10.43 23.18
CA PHE A 395 10.94 -10.90 21.83
C PHE A 395 11.89 -12.10 21.93
N ARG A 396 11.46 -13.27 21.40
CA ARG A 396 12.29 -14.46 21.37
C ARG A 396 12.42 -14.99 19.95
N ASN A 397 13.64 -15.41 19.59
CA ASN A 397 13.92 -15.99 18.29
C ASN A 397 13.52 -15.05 17.13
N CYS A 398 13.62 -13.74 17.34
CA CYS A 398 13.22 -12.73 16.36
C CYS A 398 14.45 -12.16 15.64
N ALA A 399 14.25 -11.73 14.39
CA ALA A 399 15.25 -11.00 13.61
C ALA A 399 14.84 -9.55 13.45
N PHE A 400 15.74 -8.61 13.77
CA PHE A 400 15.58 -7.16 13.61
C PHE A 400 16.72 -6.67 12.73
N TYR A 401 16.42 -6.46 11.44
CA TYR A 401 17.46 -6.16 10.47
C TYR A 401 16.93 -5.25 9.34
N GLY A 402 17.85 -4.58 8.66
CA GLY A 402 17.53 -3.77 7.49
C GLY A 402 18.76 -3.44 6.66
N ASP A 403 18.54 -2.74 5.56
CA ASP A 403 19.60 -2.20 4.71
C ASP A 403 19.40 -0.71 4.54
N ASN A 404 19.78 0.08 5.54
CA ASN A 404 19.66 1.52 5.48
C ASN A 404 20.92 2.27 5.91
N ALA A 405 21.80 2.49 4.95
CA ALA A 405 23.01 3.30 5.13
C ALA A 405 22.75 4.81 5.45
N ASN A 406 21.48 5.25 5.44
CA ASN A 406 21.11 6.64 5.71
C ASN A 406 20.74 6.89 7.18
N LEU A 407 20.65 5.86 8.01
CA LEU A 407 20.44 6.03 9.46
C LEU A 407 21.70 6.61 10.10
N ALA A 408 21.54 7.65 10.92
CA ALA A 408 22.66 8.36 11.52
C ALA A 408 23.51 7.46 12.44
N ASP A 409 22.91 6.46 13.06
CA ASP A 409 23.55 5.54 14.01
C ASP A 409 23.51 4.09 13.51
N TYR A 410 23.19 3.82 12.24
CA TYR A 410 23.14 2.50 11.61
C TYR A 410 22.35 1.44 12.39
N SER A 411 21.41 1.86 13.26
CA SER A 411 20.63 0.94 14.11
C SER A 411 19.28 0.64 13.48
N GLU A 412 19.00 -0.63 13.28
CA GLU A 412 17.69 -1.13 12.83
C GLU A 412 16.78 -1.58 13.97
N LEU A 413 17.35 -1.74 15.17
CA LEU A 413 16.64 -1.89 16.43
C LEU A 413 16.97 -0.68 17.32
N ILE A 414 15.94 0.08 17.71
CA ILE A 414 16.05 1.15 18.69
C ILE A 414 15.07 0.91 19.82
N VAL A 415 15.61 0.88 21.05
CA VAL A 415 14.86 0.85 22.32
C VAL A 415 15.13 2.16 23.04
N ASP A 416 14.14 3.05 23.06
CA ASP A 416 14.20 4.39 23.66
C ASP A 416 13.20 4.47 24.81
N VAL A 417 13.63 4.03 26.00
CA VAL A 417 12.77 3.96 27.20
C VAL A 417 13.31 4.85 28.31
N LEU A 418 12.41 5.54 28.98
CA LEU A 418 12.72 6.24 30.23
C LEU A 418 12.86 5.21 31.35
N ASP A 419 13.77 5.49 32.29
CA ASP A 419 14.03 4.66 33.48
C ASP A 419 14.14 3.15 33.16
N PRO A 420 15.05 2.75 32.27
CA PRO A 420 15.11 1.38 31.76
C PRO A 420 15.26 0.31 32.85
N GLU A 421 15.76 0.68 34.07
CA GLU A 421 15.89 -0.25 35.20
C GLU A 421 14.53 -0.73 35.76
N THR A 422 13.46 0.03 35.55
CA THR A 422 12.11 -0.29 36.02
C THR A 422 11.26 -0.99 34.95
N GLU A 423 11.62 -0.88 33.69
CA GLU A 423 10.86 -1.37 32.57
C GLU A 423 11.09 -2.87 32.28
N GLN A 424 10.01 -3.58 31.96
CA GLN A 424 10.04 -5.03 31.75
C GLN A 424 10.09 -5.36 30.26
N TYR A 425 11.30 -5.38 29.68
CA TYR A 425 11.49 -5.84 28.31
C TYR A 425 12.69 -6.79 28.19
N VAL A 426 12.57 -7.79 27.31
CA VAL A 426 13.61 -8.80 27.07
C VAL A 426 13.68 -9.15 25.58
N PHE A 427 14.89 -9.12 25.04
CA PHE A 427 15.22 -9.70 23.73
C PHE A 427 16.07 -10.95 23.98
N GLN A 428 15.59 -12.12 23.51
CA GLN A 428 16.23 -13.41 23.78
C GLN A 428 16.40 -14.23 22.51
N ASN A 429 17.64 -14.70 22.25
CA ASN A 429 18.00 -15.47 21.05
C ASN A 429 17.55 -14.75 19.77
N CYS A 430 17.87 -13.47 19.67
CA CYS A 430 17.50 -12.63 18.54
C CYS A 430 18.74 -12.24 17.73
N LEU A 431 18.56 -12.05 16.42
CA LEU A 431 19.51 -11.28 15.63
C LEU A 431 19.05 -9.82 15.63
N VAL A 432 19.97 -8.92 15.96
CA VAL A 432 19.73 -7.47 16.00
C VAL A 432 20.82 -6.75 15.22
N ASP A 433 20.46 -5.57 14.69
CA ASP A 433 21.42 -4.64 14.10
C ASP A 433 21.28 -3.32 14.85
N THR A 434 22.16 -3.08 15.84
CA THR A 434 22.09 -1.90 16.70
C THR A 434 23.45 -1.48 17.21
N GLU A 435 23.67 -0.18 17.33
CA GLU A 435 24.82 0.43 18.01
C GLU A 435 24.51 0.79 19.50
N GLN A 436 23.28 0.56 19.95
CA GLN A 436 22.92 0.78 21.36
C GLN A 436 23.67 -0.19 22.28
N ASP A 437 23.82 0.21 23.53
CA ASP A 437 24.38 -0.66 24.58
C ASP A 437 23.43 -1.81 24.91
N ILE A 438 23.79 -3.01 24.55
CA ILE A 438 23.06 -4.26 24.83
C ILE A 438 23.76 -5.13 25.88
N SER A 439 24.55 -4.54 26.75
CA SER A 439 25.34 -5.27 27.76
C SER A 439 24.55 -5.76 28.96
N ASP A 440 23.31 -5.27 29.18
CA ASP A 440 22.45 -5.75 30.27
C ASP A 440 21.99 -7.20 30.05
N PRO A 441 22.51 -8.18 30.80
CA PRO A 441 22.21 -9.59 30.59
C PRO A 441 20.80 -10.01 31.05
N LEU A 442 20.04 -9.13 31.67
CA LEU A 442 18.64 -9.38 32.04
C LEU A 442 17.68 -9.00 30.90
N LYS A 443 18.13 -8.12 30.02
CA LYS A 443 17.33 -7.58 28.91
C LYS A 443 17.75 -8.10 27.56
N PHE A 444 19.03 -8.35 27.38
CA PHE A 444 19.62 -8.76 26.10
C PHE A 444 20.33 -10.12 26.26
N ILE A 445 19.64 -11.20 25.94
CA ILE A 445 20.06 -12.56 26.25
C ILE A 445 20.40 -13.31 24.94
N ASN A 446 21.66 -13.75 24.79
CA ASN A 446 22.11 -14.52 23.63
C ASN A 446 21.77 -13.84 22.29
N LEU A 447 22.18 -12.59 22.12
CA LEU A 447 21.94 -11.86 20.87
C LEU A 447 23.10 -12.05 19.88
N ILE A 448 22.74 -12.08 18.61
CA ILE A 448 23.68 -11.92 17.48
C ILE A 448 23.54 -10.46 17.03
N ASN A 449 24.59 -9.66 17.18
CA ASN A 449 24.55 -8.24 16.83
C ASN A 449 25.42 -7.91 15.64
N GLN A 450 24.94 -6.97 14.77
CA GLN A 450 25.71 -6.40 13.65
C GLN A 450 26.25 -7.44 12.68
N GLN A 451 25.53 -8.54 12.45
CA GLN A 451 25.82 -9.52 11.43
C GLN A 451 24.73 -9.47 10.35
N ASN A 452 25.15 -9.56 9.10
CA ASN A 452 24.21 -9.60 7.99
C ASN A 452 23.29 -10.83 8.12
N ALA A 453 21.98 -10.60 8.18
CA ALA A 453 20.97 -11.66 8.30
C ALA A 453 21.01 -12.64 7.13
N SER A 454 21.55 -12.23 5.98
CA SER A 454 21.71 -13.04 4.76
C SER A 454 20.42 -13.76 4.37
N PHE A 455 19.36 -12.97 4.19
CA PHE A 455 18.11 -13.44 3.62
C PHE A 455 18.26 -13.76 2.13
N LEU A 456 17.42 -14.65 1.61
CA LEU A 456 17.54 -15.16 0.25
C LEU A 456 17.27 -14.07 -0.81
N ASP A 457 16.12 -13.45 -0.79
CA ASP A 457 15.78 -12.32 -1.66
C ASP A 457 14.72 -11.37 -1.04
N PRO A 458 15.13 -10.40 -0.23
CA PRO A 458 14.21 -9.43 0.36
C PRO A 458 13.44 -8.55 -0.65
N SER A 459 13.90 -8.46 -1.89
CA SER A 459 13.27 -7.66 -2.93
C SER A 459 11.93 -8.24 -3.41
N VAL A 460 11.75 -9.53 -3.25
CA VAL A 460 10.50 -10.26 -3.53
C VAL A 460 9.88 -10.84 -2.26
N TYR A 461 10.21 -10.24 -1.11
CA TYR A 461 9.72 -10.64 0.22
C TYR A 461 10.11 -12.06 0.66
N ASP A 462 11.16 -12.63 0.09
CA ASP A 462 11.71 -13.92 0.50
C ASP A 462 12.77 -13.74 1.60
N PHE A 463 12.31 -13.81 2.84
CA PHE A 463 13.12 -13.67 4.05
C PHE A 463 13.59 -15.01 4.63
N ARG A 464 13.63 -16.08 3.81
CA ARG A 464 14.29 -17.34 4.22
C ARG A 464 15.78 -17.10 4.44
N PRO A 465 16.38 -17.65 5.50
CA PRO A 465 17.82 -17.57 5.66
C PRO A 465 18.55 -18.36 4.56
N THR A 466 19.67 -17.84 4.06
CA THR A 466 20.55 -18.59 3.16
C THR A 466 21.35 -19.63 3.92
N GLN A 467 22.08 -20.53 3.20
CA GLN A 467 22.92 -21.58 3.81
C GLN A 467 23.92 -21.02 4.83
N ASN A 468 24.44 -19.82 4.63
CA ASN A 468 25.49 -19.21 5.47
C ASN A 468 24.92 -18.13 6.42
N SER A 469 23.62 -18.04 6.57
CA SER A 469 23.00 -17.06 7.44
C SER A 469 23.32 -17.32 8.92
N PRO A 470 23.63 -16.27 9.71
CA PRO A 470 23.81 -16.39 11.15
C PRO A 470 22.51 -16.68 11.92
N LEU A 471 21.36 -16.63 11.24
CA LEU A 471 20.06 -16.98 11.84
C LEU A 471 19.90 -18.49 12.07
N ARG A 472 20.72 -19.31 11.38
CA ARG A 472 20.54 -20.75 11.35
C ARG A 472 20.96 -21.43 12.65
N GLU A 473 20.03 -22.27 13.15
CA GLU A 473 20.26 -23.14 14.31
C GLU A 473 20.63 -22.40 15.62
N GLU A 474 20.20 -21.13 15.75
CA GLU A 474 20.51 -20.27 16.91
C GLU A 474 19.26 -19.94 17.76
N ALA A 475 18.09 -20.38 17.35
CA ALA A 475 16.86 -20.15 18.09
C ALA A 475 16.63 -21.18 19.20
N LEU A 476 15.88 -20.76 20.23
CA LEU A 476 15.40 -21.69 21.25
C LEU A 476 14.34 -22.64 20.66
N PRO A 477 14.41 -23.94 20.96
CA PRO A 477 13.36 -24.88 20.56
C PRO A 477 12.08 -24.61 21.36
N LEU A 478 11.07 -24.07 20.67
CA LEU A 478 9.74 -23.83 21.19
C LEU A 478 8.78 -24.84 20.55
N GLY A 479 7.97 -25.51 21.35
CA GLY A 479 7.03 -26.53 20.89
C GLY A 479 5.65 -25.99 20.53
N GLY A 480 4.72 -26.92 20.26
CA GLY A 480 3.34 -26.59 19.96
C GLY A 480 3.16 -25.95 18.58
N ALA A 481 2.43 -24.85 18.49
CA ALA A 481 2.20 -24.11 17.24
C ALA A 481 3.49 -23.58 16.59
N LEU A 482 4.55 -23.44 17.37
CA LEU A 482 5.88 -23.00 16.91
C LEU A 482 6.78 -24.15 16.39
N ALA A 483 6.24 -25.36 16.24
CA ALA A 483 6.96 -26.48 15.64
C ALA A 483 7.14 -26.36 14.12
N VAL A 484 6.34 -25.48 13.50
CA VAL A 484 6.44 -25.13 12.08
C VAL A 484 6.66 -23.64 11.92
N ASP A 485 7.20 -23.24 10.81
CA ASP A 485 7.42 -21.84 10.46
C ASP A 485 6.22 -21.22 9.71
N LEU A 486 6.36 -19.98 9.26
CA LEU A 486 5.34 -19.25 8.49
C LEU A 486 4.94 -19.97 7.19
N ALA A 487 5.88 -20.67 6.54
CA ALA A 487 5.65 -21.43 5.31
C ALA A 487 5.20 -22.88 5.57
N GLY A 488 5.05 -23.29 6.84
CA GLY A 488 4.67 -24.63 7.23
C GLY A 488 5.84 -25.62 7.30
N GLU A 489 7.07 -25.14 7.15
CA GLU A 489 8.27 -25.98 7.25
C GLU A 489 8.57 -26.33 8.71
N SER A 490 9.03 -27.56 8.93
CA SER A 490 9.37 -28.01 10.30
C SER A 490 10.60 -27.28 10.84
N ARG A 491 10.50 -26.75 12.06
CA ARG A 491 11.61 -26.10 12.75
C ARG A 491 12.62 -27.09 13.38
N PHE A 492 12.35 -28.38 13.35
CA PHE A 492 13.16 -29.42 13.97
C PHE A 492 13.91 -30.29 12.95
N THR A 493 14.38 -29.70 11.86
CA THR A 493 15.14 -30.38 10.82
C THR A 493 16.65 -30.36 11.07
N GLY A 494 17.15 -29.43 11.91
CA GLY A 494 18.55 -29.23 12.27
C GLY A 494 18.85 -29.52 13.75
N SER A 495 19.96 -29.00 14.25
CA SER A 495 20.38 -29.11 15.67
C SER A 495 19.54 -28.21 16.58
N ALA A 496 19.06 -27.07 16.05
CA ALA A 496 18.12 -26.15 16.65
C ALA A 496 17.28 -25.44 15.55
N PRO A 497 16.17 -24.75 15.91
CA PRO A 497 15.44 -23.90 14.97
C PRO A 497 16.25 -22.70 14.50
N ASP A 498 15.85 -22.11 13.38
CA ASP A 498 16.40 -20.84 12.93
C ASP A 498 15.68 -19.65 13.59
N ILE A 499 16.39 -18.54 13.73
CA ILE A 499 15.83 -17.26 14.18
C ILE A 499 14.97 -16.65 13.07
N GLY A 500 13.84 -16.05 13.43
CA GLY A 500 12.90 -15.41 12.52
C GLY A 500 11.69 -16.26 12.16
N CYS A 501 10.87 -15.75 11.25
CA CYS A 501 9.58 -16.37 10.89
C CYS A 501 9.71 -17.55 9.92
N LEU A 502 10.83 -17.70 9.24
CA LEU A 502 11.08 -18.73 8.21
C LEU A 502 12.32 -19.56 8.53
N GLN A 503 12.29 -20.82 8.11
CA GLN A 503 13.42 -21.75 8.21
C GLN A 503 14.25 -21.78 6.92
N TYR A 504 15.51 -22.14 7.05
CA TYR A 504 16.32 -22.50 5.90
C TYR A 504 15.82 -23.80 5.27
N VAL A 505 15.60 -23.76 3.98
CA VAL A 505 15.26 -24.93 3.17
C VAL A 505 16.42 -25.17 2.20
N PRO A 506 17.09 -26.33 2.24
CA PRO A 506 18.12 -26.66 1.25
C PRO A 506 17.51 -26.76 -0.15
N ASP A 507 18.25 -26.33 -1.17
CA ASP A 507 17.91 -26.47 -2.59
C ASP A 507 17.83 -27.96 -3.02
#